data_4eeaa954275c4c36a4de2f2b3f1669a6
#
_entry.id   4eeaa954275c4c36a4de2f2b3f1669a6
#
_cell.length_a   1.000
_cell.length_b   1.000
_cell.length_c   1.000
_cell.angle_alpha   90.00
_cell.angle_beta   90.00
_cell.angle_gamma   90.00
#
_symmetry.space_group_name_H-M   'P 1'
#
loop_
_entity.id
_entity.type
_entity.pdbx_description
1 polymer ?
#
loop_
_entity_poly.entity_id
_entity_poly.type
_entity_poly.pdbx_seq_one_letter_code
_entity_poly.pdbx_strand_id
1 'polypeptide(L)'
;QVRKNGKFALWCTYSKRTATGGTEARRLFPIHKNWSEEWKLIERVRKGDPLPSMKSGGGQAFGTYFRFNETWKKLQKKGISAYSLRHAYAVVGHEKYNLNASILSPAMGHSVEVHNRSYSRWYGEKYLEDIFEKATQS
;
A
#
# COMPACT_ATOMS: atom_id res chain seq x y z
N GLN A 1 -8.03 5.89 13.45
CA GLN A 1 -8.45 7.10 14.21
C GLN A 1 -9.38 7.97 13.37
N VAL A 2 -10.42 8.50 13.98
CA VAL A 2 -11.26 9.54 13.36
C VAL A 2 -10.65 10.89 13.75
N ARG A 3 -10.32 11.72 12.76
CA ARG A 3 -9.73 13.04 12.97
C ARG A 3 -10.80 14.04 13.43
N LYS A 4 -10.38 15.18 14.02
CA LYS A 4 -11.29 16.27 14.45
C LYS A 4 -12.21 16.80 13.34
N ASN A 5 -11.79 16.69 12.07
CA ASN A 5 -12.61 17.06 10.90
C ASN A 5 -13.53 15.94 10.39
N GLY A 6 -13.75 14.89 11.18
CA GLY A 6 -14.57 13.73 10.80
C GLY A 6 -13.96 12.77 9.78
N LYS A 7 -12.80 13.10 9.20
CA LYS A 7 -12.13 12.22 8.24
C LYS A 7 -11.43 11.07 8.94
N PHE A 8 -11.52 9.88 8.35
CA PHE A 8 -10.85 8.69 8.85
C PHE A 8 -9.37 8.67 8.44
N ALA A 9 -8.50 8.23 9.34
CA ALA A 9 -7.09 8.03 9.06
C ALA A 9 -6.63 6.67 9.58
N LEU A 10 -5.96 5.90 8.72
CA LEU A 10 -5.26 4.68 9.10
C LEU A 10 -3.82 5.01 9.47
N TRP A 11 -3.33 4.35 10.51
CA TRP A 11 -1.94 4.47 10.95
C TRP A 11 -1.28 3.10 11.03
N CYS A 12 -0.05 3.01 10.55
CA CYS A 12 0.82 1.87 10.76
C CYS A 12 1.84 2.24 11.84
N THR A 13 1.73 1.60 12.98
CA THR A 13 2.68 1.76 14.09
C THR A 13 3.79 0.71 14.07
N TYR A 14 3.70 -0.25 13.13
CA TYR A 14 4.73 -1.26 12.98
C TYR A 14 6.03 -0.64 12.48
N SER A 15 7.09 -0.88 13.22
CA SER A 15 8.45 -0.49 12.86
C SER A 15 9.29 -1.75 12.57
N LYS A 16 9.82 -1.84 11.36
CA LYS A 16 10.85 -2.83 11.08
C LYS A 16 12.16 -2.33 11.69
N ARG A 17 12.66 -3.01 12.70
CA ARG A 17 13.99 -2.72 13.26
C ARG A 17 15.05 -3.10 12.24
N THR A 18 15.92 -2.14 11.93
CA THR A 18 17.15 -2.33 11.14
C THR A 18 18.33 -1.93 11.99
N ALA A 19 19.56 -2.29 11.60
CA ALA A 19 20.78 -1.86 12.30
C ALA A 19 20.92 -0.34 12.42
N THR A 20 20.28 0.41 11.52
CA THR A 20 20.33 1.89 11.45
C THR A 20 19.08 2.57 12.01
N GLY A 21 18.19 1.84 12.66
CA GLY A 21 16.94 2.36 13.23
C GLY A 21 15.70 1.68 12.66
N GLY A 22 14.51 2.12 13.08
CA GLY A 22 13.22 1.60 12.63
C GLY A 22 12.45 2.64 11.82
N THR A 23 11.43 2.18 11.08
CA THR A 23 10.48 3.11 10.45
C THR A 23 9.56 3.71 11.51
N GLU A 24 9.36 5.02 11.46
CA GLU A 24 8.41 5.69 12.35
C GLU A 24 6.96 5.32 12.05
N ALA A 25 6.08 5.58 13.03
CA ALA A 25 4.65 5.45 12.82
C ALA A 25 4.21 6.37 11.69
N ARG A 26 3.50 5.83 10.70
CA ARG A 26 3.13 6.57 9.50
C ARG A 26 1.65 6.42 9.16
N ARG A 27 1.13 7.44 8.53
CA ARG A 27 -0.21 7.41 7.98
C ARG A 27 -0.24 6.53 6.74
N LEU A 28 -1.27 5.69 6.64
CA LEU A 28 -1.55 4.88 5.45
C LEU A 28 -2.53 5.63 4.55
N PHE A 29 -2.28 5.55 3.24
CA PHE A 29 -3.11 6.16 2.20
C PHE A 29 -3.56 5.08 1.21
N PRO A 30 -4.69 4.40 1.47
CA PRO A 30 -5.22 3.46 0.50
C PRO A 30 -5.48 4.13 -0.85
N ILE A 31 -5.03 3.49 -1.93
CA ILE A 31 -5.25 3.95 -3.31
C ILE A 31 -6.56 3.35 -3.82
N HIS A 32 -7.63 3.58 -3.14
CA HIS A 32 -8.97 3.15 -3.54
C HIS A 32 -9.96 4.26 -3.23
N LYS A 33 -10.75 4.64 -4.22
CA LYS A 33 -11.78 5.67 -4.02
C LYS A 33 -12.82 5.14 -3.02
N ASN A 34 -13.22 5.99 -2.07
CA ASN A 34 -14.24 5.66 -1.06
C ASN A 34 -13.92 4.45 -0.16
N TRP A 35 -12.64 4.08 -0.03
CA TRP A 35 -12.21 2.91 0.74
C TRP A 35 -12.73 2.88 2.19
N SER A 36 -12.83 4.03 2.86
CA SER A 36 -13.31 4.11 4.25
C SER A 36 -14.79 3.78 4.38
N GLU A 37 -15.58 4.13 3.38
CA GLU A 37 -17.02 3.90 3.30
C GLU A 37 -17.31 2.47 2.87
N GLU A 38 -16.69 2.01 1.77
CA GLU A 38 -16.88 0.64 1.26
C GLU A 38 -16.48 -0.43 2.29
N TRP A 39 -15.39 -0.21 3.03
CA TRP A 39 -14.95 -1.12 4.07
C TRP A 39 -15.58 -0.84 5.43
N LYS A 40 -16.49 0.14 5.52
CA LYS A 40 -17.21 0.54 6.75
C LYS A 40 -16.29 0.79 7.94
N LEU A 41 -15.11 1.34 7.69
CA LEU A 41 -14.06 1.43 8.71
C LEU A 41 -14.44 2.37 9.86
N ILE A 42 -15.12 3.48 9.57
CA ILE A 42 -15.58 4.41 10.60
C ILE A 42 -16.60 3.73 11.52
N GLU A 43 -17.56 3.03 10.93
CA GLU A 43 -18.59 2.29 11.66
C GLU A 43 -17.96 1.20 12.54
N ARG A 44 -17.05 0.41 11.97
CA ARG A 44 -16.33 -0.65 12.69
C ARG A 44 -15.52 -0.12 13.86
N VAL A 45 -14.78 0.98 13.65
CA VAL A 45 -14.02 1.62 14.74
C VAL A 45 -14.94 2.15 15.84
N ARG A 46 -16.09 2.75 15.50
CA ARG A 46 -17.07 3.23 16.49
C ARG A 46 -17.72 2.08 17.28
N LYS A 47 -17.93 0.93 16.66
CA LYS A 47 -18.44 -0.29 17.31
C LYS A 47 -17.37 -1.01 18.13
N GLY A 48 -16.11 -0.59 18.03
CA GLY A 48 -15.00 -1.26 18.70
C GLY A 48 -14.65 -2.62 18.09
N ASP A 49 -14.99 -2.85 16.80
CA ASP A 49 -14.63 -4.06 16.09
C ASP A 49 -13.11 -4.26 16.14
N PRO A 50 -12.60 -5.41 16.60
CA PRO A 50 -11.16 -5.64 16.63
C PRO A 50 -10.61 -5.76 15.21
N LEU A 51 -9.39 -5.28 15.02
CA LEU A 51 -8.63 -5.63 13.83
C LEU A 51 -8.30 -7.12 13.85
N PRO A 52 -8.21 -7.79 12.67
CA PRO A 52 -7.80 -9.18 12.62
C PRO A 52 -6.51 -9.40 13.40
N SER A 53 -6.56 -10.24 14.42
CA SER A 53 -5.37 -10.61 15.18
C SER A 53 -4.62 -11.70 14.42
N MET A 54 -3.37 -11.43 14.08
CA MET A 54 -2.46 -12.44 13.55
C MET A 54 -1.56 -12.92 14.71
N LYS A 55 -1.68 -14.19 15.09
CA LYS A 55 -0.90 -14.78 16.20
C LYS A 55 0.61 -14.74 16.00
N SER A 56 1.06 -14.70 14.77
CA SER A 56 2.47 -14.52 14.39
C SER A 56 2.59 -13.37 13.41
N GLY A 57 3.63 -12.54 13.54
CA GLY A 57 3.85 -11.41 12.64
C GLY A 57 4.35 -11.84 11.27
N GLY A 58 4.14 -10.97 10.28
CA GLY A 58 4.79 -11.03 8.98
C GLY A 58 4.04 -11.76 7.88
N GLY A 59 4.74 -12.00 6.76
CA GLY A 59 4.17 -12.52 5.53
C GLY A 59 3.63 -13.95 5.64
N GLN A 60 4.19 -14.76 6.51
CA GLN A 60 3.70 -16.13 6.74
C GLN A 60 2.31 -16.13 7.39
N ALA A 61 2.08 -15.27 8.38
CA ALA A 61 0.77 -15.13 9.02
C ALA A 61 -0.29 -14.68 8.01
N PHE A 62 0.05 -13.73 7.14
CA PHE A 62 -0.83 -13.29 6.07
C PHE A 62 -1.16 -14.46 5.12
N GLY A 63 -0.15 -15.20 4.65
CA GLY A 63 -0.35 -16.37 3.79
C GLY A 63 -1.23 -17.44 4.44
N THR A 64 -1.03 -17.70 5.73
CA THR A 64 -1.85 -18.67 6.49
C THR A 64 -3.30 -18.20 6.62
N TYR A 65 -3.52 -16.92 6.91
CA TYR A 65 -4.86 -16.34 7.04
C TYR A 65 -5.67 -16.44 5.74
N PHE A 66 -5.03 -16.16 4.61
CA PHE A 66 -5.69 -16.14 3.30
C PHE A 66 -5.69 -17.49 2.56
N ARG A 67 -5.01 -18.51 3.07
CA ARG A 67 -4.88 -19.81 2.35
C ARG A 67 -6.20 -20.49 1.99
N PHE A 68 -7.26 -20.21 2.73
CA PHE A 68 -8.60 -20.76 2.47
C PHE A 68 -9.47 -19.86 1.60
N ASN A 69 -9.02 -18.65 1.29
CA ASN A 69 -9.77 -17.74 0.44
C ASN A 69 -9.61 -18.14 -1.03
N GLU A 70 -10.72 -18.46 -1.70
CA GLU A 70 -10.69 -18.95 -3.08
C GLU A 70 -10.14 -17.94 -4.08
N THR A 71 -10.44 -16.65 -3.91
CA THR A 71 -9.87 -15.59 -4.75
C THR A 71 -8.35 -15.53 -4.58
N TRP A 72 -7.87 -15.62 -3.35
CA TRP A 72 -6.44 -15.64 -3.06
C TRP A 72 -5.74 -16.84 -3.67
N LYS A 73 -6.32 -18.04 -3.58
CA LYS A 73 -5.80 -19.25 -4.24
C LYS A 73 -5.66 -19.07 -5.76
N LYS A 74 -6.66 -18.46 -6.40
CA LYS A 74 -6.60 -18.16 -7.85
C LYS A 74 -5.47 -17.20 -8.18
N LEU A 75 -5.27 -16.17 -7.36
CA LEU A 75 -4.17 -15.21 -7.52
C LEU A 75 -2.80 -15.88 -7.32
N GLN A 76 -2.66 -16.72 -6.30
CA GLN A 76 -1.42 -17.46 -6.05
C GLN A 76 -1.03 -18.40 -7.21
N LYS A 77 -2.02 -19.07 -7.83
CA LYS A 77 -1.77 -19.90 -9.04
C LYS A 77 -1.20 -19.09 -10.21
N LYS A 78 -1.46 -17.77 -10.24
CA LYS A 78 -0.88 -16.82 -11.21
C LYS A 78 0.45 -16.21 -10.75
N GLY A 79 1.06 -16.73 -9.69
CA GLY A 79 2.31 -16.19 -9.13
C GLY A 79 2.14 -14.93 -8.28
N ILE A 80 0.91 -14.51 -7.98
CA ILE A 80 0.65 -13.33 -7.15
C ILE A 80 0.88 -13.67 -5.66
N SER A 81 1.69 -12.88 -5.01
CA SER A 81 2.00 -12.97 -3.58
C SER A 81 1.48 -11.73 -2.83
N ALA A 82 1.52 -11.77 -1.49
CA ALA A 82 1.24 -10.58 -0.69
C ALA A 82 2.16 -9.39 -1.05
N TYR A 83 3.39 -9.68 -1.44
CA TYR A 83 4.35 -8.65 -1.86
C TYR A 83 3.98 -8.02 -3.21
N SER A 84 3.32 -8.78 -4.09
CA SER A 84 2.80 -8.27 -5.35
C SER A 84 1.75 -7.16 -5.15
N LEU A 85 0.96 -7.21 -4.06
CA LEU A 85 0.02 -6.14 -3.71
C LEU A 85 0.74 -4.83 -3.39
N ARG A 86 1.93 -4.93 -2.78
CA ARG A 86 2.77 -3.76 -2.51
C ARG A 86 3.34 -3.17 -3.80
N HIS A 87 3.75 -4.01 -4.75
CA HIS A 87 4.17 -3.55 -6.08
C HIS A 87 3.00 -2.88 -6.82
N ALA A 88 1.83 -3.50 -6.82
CA ALA A 88 0.63 -2.93 -7.43
C ALA A 88 0.28 -1.55 -6.84
N TYR A 89 0.45 -1.35 -5.54
CA TYR A 89 0.25 -0.05 -4.91
C TYR A 89 1.18 1.01 -5.50
N ALA A 90 2.47 0.71 -5.66
CA ALA A 90 3.44 1.65 -6.24
C ALA A 90 3.09 1.97 -7.70
N VAL A 91 2.87 0.93 -8.53
CA VAL A 91 2.54 1.08 -9.95
C VAL A 91 1.27 1.90 -10.14
N VAL A 92 0.18 1.55 -9.46
CA VAL A 92 -1.08 2.30 -9.53
C VAL A 92 -0.92 3.74 -9.04
N GLY A 93 -0.12 3.95 -8.01
CA GLY A 93 0.20 5.29 -7.51
C GLY A 93 0.88 6.16 -8.56
N HIS A 94 1.84 5.62 -9.26
CA HIS A 94 2.55 6.33 -10.34
C HIS A 94 1.68 6.50 -11.59
N GLU A 95 1.18 5.41 -12.15
CA GLU A 95 0.56 5.43 -13.48
C GLU A 95 -0.85 6.03 -13.46
N LYS A 96 -1.66 5.67 -12.47
CA LYS A 96 -3.06 6.13 -12.42
C LYS A 96 -3.24 7.46 -11.71
N TYR A 97 -2.46 7.71 -10.66
CA TYR A 97 -2.62 8.89 -9.81
C TYR A 97 -1.49 9.90 -9.95
N ASN A 98 -0.52 9.63 -10.80
CA ASN A 98 0.64 10.49 -11.08
C ASN A 98 1.38 10.95 -9.79
N LEU A 99 1.46 10.05 -8.81
CA LEU A 99 2.17 10.31 -7.57
C LEU A 99 3.65 10.00 -7.75
N ASN A 100 4.51 10.94 -7.40
CA ASN A 100 5.95 10.74 -7.48
C ASN A 100 6.52 9.89 -6.32
N ALA A 101 7.76 9.46 -6.45
CA ALA A 101 8.43 8.62 -5.46
C ALA A 101 8.53 9.28 -4.08
N SER A 102 8.65 10.62 -4.01
CA SER A 102 8.75 11.35 -2.74
C SER A 102 7.43 11.34 -1.95
N ILE A 103 6.29 11.15 -2.62
CA ILE A 103 4.98 10.97 -1.99
C ILE A 103 4.74 9.51 -1.60
N LEU A 104 5.07 8.57 -2.51
CA LEU A 104 4.77 7.15 -2.31
C LEU A 104 5.72 6.48 -1.31
N SER A 105 6.99 6.82 -1.32
CA SER A 105 7.98 6.16 -0.47
C SER A 105 7.68 6.29 1.04
N PRO A 106 7.38 7.48 1.61
CA PRO A 106 7.02 7.58 3.02
C PRO A 106 5.68 6.87 3.34
N ALA A 107 4.70 6.93 2.43
CA ALA A 107 3.45 6.18 2.61
C ALA A 107 3.68 4.66 2.66
N MET A 108 4.65 4.16 1.90
CA MET A 108 5.06 2.76 1.88
C MET A 108 6.09 2.39 2.97
N GLY A 109 6.66 3.37 3.67
CA GLY A 109 7.59 3.17 4.77
C GLY A 109 8.99 2.75 4.34
N HIS A 110 9.54 3.41 3.32
CA HIS A 110 10.94 3.28 2.88
C HIS A 110 11.45 4.60 2.29
N SER A 111 12.74 4.71 2.06
CA SER A 111 13.32 5.90 1.44
C SER A 111 13.02 6.00 -0.06
N VAL A 112 13.17 7.20 -0.63
CA VAL A 112 13.02 7.43 -2.08
C VAL A 112 14.02 6.59 -2.87
N GLU A 113 15.25 6.44 -2.37
CA GLU A 113 16.28 5.61 -3.00
C GLU A 113 15.84 4.14 -3.10
N VAL A 114 15.34 3.57 -1.99
CA VAL A 114 14.80 2.20 -1.97
C VAL A 114 13.60 2.08 -2.90
N HIS A 115 12.75 3.12 -2.95
CA HIS A 115 11.61 3.14 -3.84
C HIS A 115 12.04 3.05 -5.30
N ASN A 116 12.91 3.94 -5.74
CA ASN A 116 13.39 3.98 -7.12
C ASN A 116 14.07 2.67 -7.51
N ARG A 117 14.97 2.13 -6.67
CA ARG A 117 15.62 0.85 -6.93
C ARG A 117 14.63 -0.32 -7.07
N SER A 118 13.54 -0.31 -6.31
CA SER A 118 12.58 -1.41 -6.27
C SER A 118 11.50 -1.33 -7.33
N TYR A 119 11.10 -0.12 -7.73
CA TYR A 119 9.88 0.09 -8.52
C TYR A 119 10.10 0.75 -9.87
N SER A 120 11.23 1.45 -10.13
CA SER A 120 11.47 2.08 -11.43
C SER A 120 11.41 1.10 -12.62
N ARG A 121 11.83 -0.13 -12.41
CA ARG A 121 11.77 -1.19 -13.44
C ARG A 121 10.35 -1.65 -13.83
N TRP A 122 9.34 -1.22 -13.07
CA TRP A 122 7.95 -1.60 -13.32
C TRP A 122 7.16 -0.52 -14.07
N TYR A 123 7.80 0.61 -14.39
CA TYR A 123 7.16 1.59 -15.26
C TYR A 123 7.05 1.01 -16.67
N GLY A 124 5.82 0.87 -17.14
CA GLY A 124 5.56 0.43 -18.49
C GLY A 124 6.07 1.46 -19.50
N GLU A 125 6.56 1.01 -20.64
CA GLU A 125 7.06 1.86 -21.73
C GLU A 125 6.02 2.91 -22.14
N LYS A 126 4.77 2.49 -22.29
CA LYS A 126 3.63 3.38 -22.55
C LYS A 126 3.47 4.50 -21.53
N TYR A 127 3.67 4.21 -20.24
CA TYR A 127 3.59 5.23 -19.20
C TYR A 127 4.70 6.27 -19.34
N LEU A 128 5.90 5.85 -19.68
CA LEU A 128 7.03 6.75 -19.93
C LEU A 128 6.77 7.61 -21.16
N GLU A 129 6.28 7.04 -22.26
CA GLU A 129 5.88 7.76 -23.46
C GLU A 129 4.82 8.82 -23.15
N ASP A 130 3.73 8.45 -22.48
CA ASP A 130 2.65 9.37 -22.08
C ASP A 130 3.16 10.57 -21.25
N ILE A 131 4.15 10.33 -20.35
CA ILE A 131 4.76 11.40 -19.54
C ILE A 131 5.62 12.32 -20.40
N PHE A 132 6.47 11.76 -21.25
CA PHE A 132 7.34 12.55 -22.11
C PHE A 132 6.53 13.40 -23.11
N GLU A 133 5.49 12.84 -23.70
CA GLU A 133 4.58 13.58 -24.57
C GLU A 133 3.91 14.75 -23.85
N LYS A 134 3.37 14.53 -22.66
CA LYS A 134 2.76 15.60 -21.86
C LYS A 134 3.74 16.69 -21.46
N ALA A 135 4.98 16.32 -21.13
CA ALA A 135 6.01 17.27 -20.74
C ALA A 135 6.53 18.13 -21.92
N THR A 136 6.49 17.59 -23.13
CA THR A 136 7.00 18.26 -24.34
C THR A 136 5.93 19.07 -25.08
N GLN A 137 4.65 18.89 -24.77
CA GLN A 137 3.53 19.63 -25.36
C GLN A 137 3.11 20.85 -24.52
N SER A 138 3.78 21.10 -23.39
CA SER A 138 3.57 22.27 -22.54
C SER A 138 4.55 23.38 -22.86
#